data_80b02036b385eb3bee47a2eae115deba
#
_entry.id   80b02036b385eb3bee47a2eae115deba
#
_cell.length_a   1.000
_cell.length_b   1.000
_cell.length_c   1.000
_cell.angle_alpha   90.00
_cell.angle_beta   90.00
_cell.angle_gamma   90.00
#
_symmetry.space_group_name_H-M   'P 1'
#
loop_
_entity.id
_entity.type
_entity.pdbx_description
1 polymer ?
#
loop_
_entity_poly.entity_id
_entity_poly.type
_entity_poly.pdbx_seq_one_letter_code
_entity_poly.pdbx_strand_id
1 'polypeptide(L)'
;MCIRDSYYFFTENCSYMLMEVLDAVRPSLKLADDFPVQAIPLDTVKAVKSRPGLVKSVNYRPSRQSKIRYRFKQMNRAQKQAYYEAIRRQNWALAGLEEDEKADVLETAYQYVQYQYVAKDLELKEYRRRSFQSLKARSEISRVPHFAEHDAGRPPETGHDSMRAVIGTGGRNGEAFQEIQYRPAYHSLTDDNYGFLRGAEINFLNATLRHYDNRDKTVLQKLDLVGIKSLSPADLMFLPTSYTIMADIERVYDPQTEKEGYAFNLKVGGGLTYALTDELWVYAMNSLYGSYGGFLPHDQWAGIGFAGGVYADFGRWRLLAEAEKVFATSHFAESMKYSAEAAVSMTRNTALAVSYKYQVNYGHDIDEFMTSLRFYF
;
A
#
# COMPACT_ATOMS: atom_id res chain seq x y z
N MET A 1 5.50 -34.90 -22.01
CA MET A 1 4.55 -33.83 -21.68
C MET A 1 5.39 -32.59 -21.37
N CYS A 2 5.51 -31.69 -22.33
CA CYS A 2 6.21 -30.44 -22.08
C CYS A 2 5.21 -29.45 -21.44
N ILE A 3 5.25 -29.36 -20.13
CA ILE A 3 4.56 -28.26 -19.42
C ILE A 3 5.41 -27.04 -19.71
N ARG A 4 4.96 -26.24 -20.65
CA ARG A 4 5.58 -24.98 -21.04
C ARG A 4 4.62 -23.85 -20.69
N ASP A 5 4.28 -23.77 -19.41
CA ASP A 5 3.51 -22.66 -18.92
C ASP A 5 4.48 -21.54 -18.58
N SER A 6 4.65 -20.65 -19.56
CA SER A 6 5.38 -19.40 -19.32
C SER A 6 4.53 -18.55 -18.40
N TYR A 7 5.07 -18.15 -17.25
CA TYR A 7 4.39 -17.24 -16.34
C TYR A 7 4.75 -15.79 -16.72
N TYR A 8 3.75 -15.01 -17.05
CA TYR A 8 3.89 -13.58 -17.30
C TYR A 8 3.10 -12.81 -16.25
N PHE A 9 3.80 -12.01 -15.45
CA PHE A 9 3.24 -11.34 -14.28
C PHE A 9 1.96 -10.55 -14.57
N PHE A 10 1.88 -9.86 -15.71
CA PHE A 10 0.72 -9.03 -16.05
C PHE A 10 -0.33 -9.74 -16.90
N THR A 11 0.05 -10.65 -17.77
CA THR A 11 -0.86 -11.21 -18.79
C THR A 11 -1.29 -12.64 -18.49
N GLU A 12 -0.34 -13.55 -18.30
CA GLU A 12 -0.60 -14.98 -18.12
C GLU A 12 -0.20 -15.44 -16.71
N ASN A 13 -0.72 -14.77 -15.70
CA ASN A 13 -0.51 -15.11 -14.31
C ASN A 13 -1.52 -16.19 -13.83
N CYS A 14 -1.35 -16.64 -12.59
CA CYS A 14 -2.20 -17.71 -12.03
C CYS A 14 -3.69 -17.35 -12.01
N SER A 15 -4.06 -16.09 -11.91
CA SER A 15 -5.47 -15.69 -11.94
C SER A 15 -6.06 -15.77 -13.36
N TYR A 16 -5.29 -15.42 -14.39
CA TYR A 16 -5.68 -15.61 -15.79
C TYR A 16 -5.87 -17.09 -16.14
N MET A 17 -4.91 -17.95 -15.73
CA MET A 17 -5.03 -19.39 -15.94
C MET A 17 -6.27 -19.99 -15.28
N LEU A 18 -6.71 -19.44 -14.13
CA LEU A 18 -7.99 -19.86 -13.54
C LEU A 18 -9.19 -19.47 -14.39
N MET A 19 -9.15 -18.33 -15.09
CA MET A 19 -10.21 -17.93 -16.04
C MET A 19 -10.28 -18.92 -17.21
N GLU A 20 -9.13 -19.29 -17.78
CA GLU A 20 -9.07 -20.30 -18.86
C GLU A 20 -9.60 -21.67 -18.41
N VAL A 21 -9.28 -22.11 -17.18
CA VAL A 21 -9.81 -23.36 -16.61
C VAL A 21 -11.34 -23.30 -16.47
N LEU A 22 -11.89 -22.17 -16.02
CA LEU A 22 -13.33 -22.00 -15.90
C LEU A 22 -14.00 -21.97 -17.29
N ASP A 23 -13.39 -21.32 -18.26
CA ASP A 23 -13.87 -21.29 -19.64
C ASP A 23 -13.79 -22.67 -20.31
N ALA A 24 -12.75 -23.46 -20.04
CA ALA A 24 -12.65 -24.85 -20.51
C ALA A 24 -13.79 -25.74 -19.99
N VAL A 25 -14.22 -25.53 -18.73
CA VAL A 25 -15.36 -26.27 -18.15
C VAL A 25 -16.71 -25.74 -18.67
N ARG A 26 -16.82 -24.44 -18.85
CA ARG A 26 -18.05 -23.76 -19.31
C ARG A 26 -17.73 -22.67 -20.35
N PRO A 27 -17.58 -23.03 -21.63
CA PRO A 27 -17.13 -22.12 -22.69
C PRO A 27 -18.00 -20.87 -22.90
N SER A 28 -19.26 -20.91 -22.44
CA SER A 28 -20.16 -19.75 -22.52
C SER A 28 -19.80 -18.61 -21.58
N LEU A 29 -18.89 -18.81 -20.63
CA LEU A 29 -18.48 -17.77 -19.67
C LEU A 29 -17.59 -16.69 -20.31
N LYS A 30 -16.64 -17.10 -21.16
CA LYS A 30 -15.70 -16.21 -21.85
C LYS A 30 -14.99 -15.24 -20.90
N LEU A 31 -14.53 -15.75 -19.76
CA LEU A 31 -13.89 -14.94 -18.71
C LEU A 31 -12.51 -14.45 -19.12
N ALA A 32 -11.75 -15.29 -19.84
CA ALA A 32 -10.42 -14.93 -20.32
C ALA A 32 -10.49 -13.78 -21.35
N ASP A 33 -11.56 -13.69 -22.14
CA ASP A 33 -11.77 -12.62 -23.12
C ASP A 33 -11.89 -11.22 -22.47
N ASP A 34 -12.25 -11.14 -21.20
CA ASP A 34 -12.29 -9.86 -20.45
C ASP A 34 -10.89 -9.27 -20.20
N PHE A 35 -9.81 -10.04 -20.40
CA PHE A 35 -8.43 -9.69 -20.04
C PHE A 35 -7.47 -9.77 -21.23
N PRO A 36 -7.67 -9.00 -22.32
CA PRO A 36 -6.85 -9.11 -23.53
C PRO A 36 -5.43 -8.54 -23.37
N VAL A 37 -5.20 -7.66 -22.38
CA VAL A 37 -3.92 -6.97 -22.21
C VAL A 37 -3.26 -7.33 -20.89
N GLN A 38 -4.06 -7.43 -19.81
CA GLN A 38 -3.56 -7.72 -18.46
C GLN A 38 -4.65 -8.36 -17.61
N ALA A 39 -4.24 -9.20 -16.68
CA ALA A 39 -5.12 -9.86 -15.72
C ALA A 39 -4.69 -9.52 -14.28
N ILE A 40 -5.36 -8.55 -13.67
CA ILE A 40 -5.13 -8.23 -12.27
C ILE A 40 -5.97 -9.18 -11.41
N PRO A 41 -5.39 -9.85 -10.39
CA PRO A 41 -6.11 -10.85 -9.60
C PRO A 41 -7.44 -10.37 -9.00
N LEU A 42 -7.51 -9.10 -8.58
CA LEU A 42 -8.75 -8.52 -8.06
C LEU A 42 -9.81 -8.37 -9.14
N ASP A 43 -9.42 -7.97 -10.36
CA ASP A 43 -10.36 -7.78 -11.46
C ASP A 43 -10.88 -9.12 -11.99
N THR A 44 -10.06 -10.19 -11.94
CA THR A 44 -10.55 -11.55 -12.25
C THR A 44 -11.62 -12.02 -11.27
N VAL A 45 -11.50 -11.69 -9.97
CA VAL A 45 -12.56 -11.96 -8.98
C VAL A 45 -13.83 -11.18 -9.29
N LYS A 46 -13.72 -9.90 -9.70
CA LYS A 46 -14.86 -9.08 -10.13
C LYS A 46 -15.55 -9.69 -11.35
N ALA A 47 -14.78 -10.11 -12.36
CA ALA A 47 -15.31 -10.76 -13.57
C ALA A 47 -16.08 -12.05 -13.22
N VAL A 48 -15.54 -12.91 -12.37
CA VAL A 48 -16.22 -14.12 -11.90
C VAL A 48 -17.52 -13.78 -11.17
N LYS A 49 -17.52 -12.78 -10.27
CA LYS A 49 -18.72 -12.37 -9.54
C LYS A 49 -19.78 -11.73 -10.42
N SER A 50 -19.39 -11.08 -11.50
CA SER A 50 -20.33 -10.45 -12.44
C SER A 50 -21.15 -11.45 -13.27
N ARG A 51 -20.71 -12.71 -13.36
CA ARG A 51 -21.40 -13.76 -14.15
C ARG A 51 -22.55 -14.36 -13.33
N PRO A 52 -23.83 -14.23 -13.75
CA PRO A 52 -24.97 -14.74 -13.02
C PRO A 52 -24.88 -16.25 -12.76
N GLY A 53 -25.12 -16.66 -11.53
CA GLY A 53 -25.18 -18.07 -11.13
C GLY A 53 -23.81 -18.77 -11.09
N LEU A 54 -22.70 -18.10 -11.30
CA LEU A 54 -21.37 -18.68 -11.19
C LEU A 54 -20.92 -18.78 -9.73
N VAL A 55 -21.13 -17.71 -8.95
CA VAL A 55 -20.78 -17.69 -7.52
C VAL A 55 -21.99 -18.01 -6.68
N LYS A 56 -21.90 -19.08 -5.90
CA LYS A 56 -22.99 -19.58 -5.03
C LYS A 56 -22.98 -18.92 -3.64
N SER A 57 -21.81 -18.68 -3.10
CA SER A 57 -21.63 -18.01 -1.80
C SER A 57 -20.24 -17.40 -1.72
N VAL A 58 -20.11 -16.36 -0.92
CA VAL A 58 -18.83 -15.71 -0.60
C VAL A 58 -18.64 -15.78 0.91
N ASN A 59 -17.50 -16.30 1.35
CA ASN A 59 -17.14 -16.35 2.75
C ASN A 59 -15.84 -15.56 2.97
N TYR A 60 -15.93 -14.48 3.68
CA TYR A 60 -14.76 -13.66 4.04
C TYR A 60 -14.08 -14.24 5.29
N ARG A 61 -12.79 -14.43 5.19
CA ARG A 61 -11.97 -14.92 6.30
C ARG A 61 -10.92 -13.86 6.67
N PRO A 62 -11.13 -13.09 7.75
CA PRO A 62 -10.17 -12.10 8.18
C PRO A 62 -8.81 -12.71 8.54
N SER A 63 -7.74 -11.97 8.32
CA SER A 63 -6.39 -12.40 8.68
C SER A 63 -6.27 -12.65 10.18
N ARG A 64 -5.33 -13.49 10.59
CA ARG A 64 -5.07 -13.74 12.00
C ARG A 64 -4.68 -12.47 12.75
N GLN A 65 -3.85 -11.64 12.14
CA GLN A 65 -3.46 -10.35 12.69
C GLN A 65 -4.66 -9.42 12.91
N SER A 66 -5.58 -9.32 11.93
CA SER A 66 -6.81 -8.53 12.07
C SER A 66 -7.67 -9.03 13.22
N LYS A 67 -7.83 -10.36 13.35
CA LYS A 67 -8.59 -10.96 14.48
C LYS A 67 -7.97 -10.64 15.83
N ILE A 68 -6.65 -10.76 15.96
CA ILE A 68 -5.95 -10.46 17.23
C ILE A 68 -6.14 -8.99 17.59
N ARG A 69 -5.93 -8.06 16.64
CA ARG A 69 -6.13 -6.61 16.86
C ARG A 69 -7.57 -6.28 17.23
N TYR A 70 -8.53 -6.87 16.56
CA TYR A 70 -9.95 -6.67 16.83
C TYR A 70 -10.32 -7.12 18.26
N ARG A 71 -9.92 -8.32 18.66
CA ARG A 71 -10.15 -8.84 20.01
C ARG A 71 -9.45 -8.00 21.07
N PHE A 72 -8.21 -7.61 20.83
CA PHE A 72 -7.47 -6.74 21.73
C PHE A 72 -8.13 -5.36 21.92
N LYS A 73 -8.71 -4.77 20.86
CA LYS A 73 -9.46 -3.51 20.96
C LYS A 73 -10.68 -3.65 21.90
N GLN A 74 -11.34 -4.78 21.94
CA GLN A 74 -12.50 -5.05 22.80
C GLN A 74 -12.16 -5.25 24.27
N MET A 75 -10.91 -5.61 24.58
CA MET A 75 -10.44 -5.83 25.96
C MET A 75 -10.46 -4.54 26.76
N ASN A 76 -10.85 -4.66 28.03
CA ASN A 76 -10.70 -3.59 29.01
C ASN A 76 -9.23 -3.41 29.42
N ARG A 77 -8.94 -2.45 30.30
CA ARG A 77 -7.57 -2.12 30.72
C ARG A 77 -6.89 -3.29 31.44
N ALA A 78 -7.60 -3.99 32.32
CA ALA A 78 -7.05 -5.12 33.09
C ALA A 78 -6.74 -6.30 32.16
N GLN A 79 -7.65 -6.65 31.25
CA GLN A 79 -7.43 -7.67 30.22
C GLN A 79 -6.24 -7.34 29.31
N LYS A 80 -6.09 -6.09 28.88
CA LYS A 80 -4.94 -5.65 28.05
C LYS A 80 -3.63 -5.81 28.78
N GLN A 81 -3.58 -5.44 30.06
CA GLN A 81 -2.39 -5.64 30.88
C GLN A 81 -2.06 -7.13 31.04
N ALA A 82 -3.05 -7.95 31.38
CA ALA A 82 -2.90 -9.39 31.54
C ALA A 82 -2.48 -10.07 30.21
N TYR A 83 -3.01 -9.61 29.07
CA TYR A 83 -2.57 -10.07 27.76
C TYR A 83 -1.08 -9.82 27.53
N TYR A 84 -0.57 -8.62 27.85
CA TYR A 84 0.87 -8.34 27.74
C TYR A 84 1.71 -9.17 28.68
N GLU A 85 1.24 -9.43 29.92
CA GLU A 85 1.91 -10.35 30.87
C GLU A 85 1.99 -11.76 30.28
N ALA A 86 0.90 -12.25 29.66
CA ALA A 86 0.86 -13.57 29.05
C ALA A 86 1.84 -13.68 27.87
N ILE A 87 1.81 -12.75 26.92
CA ILE A 87 2.62 -12.87 25.68
C ILE A 87 4.09 -12.53 25.88
N ARG A 88 4.43 -11.61 26.81
CA ARG A 88 5.81 -11.15 27.03
C ARG A 88 6.50 -11.92 28.13
N ARG A 89 5.82 -12.14 29.27
CA ARG A 89 6.38 -12.78 30.48
C ARG A 89 5.95 -14.23 30.65
N GLN A 90 5.09 -14.72 29.74
CA GLN A 90 4.55 -16.08 29.80
C GLN A 90 3.81 -16.39 31.11
N ASN A 91 3.21 -15.36 31.69
CA ASN A 91 2.34 -15.48 32.86
C ASN A 91 0.93 -15.83 32.43
N TRP A 92 0.61 -17.14 32.45
CA TRP A 92 -0.68 -17.67 32.00
C TRP A 92 -1.73 -17.77 33.14
N ALA A 93 -1.36 -17.47 34.37
CA ALA A 93 -2.28 -17.58 35.51
C ALA A 93 -3.34 -16.48 35.56
N LEU A 94 -3.03 -15.28 34.99
CA LEU A 94 -3.94 -14.14 34.85
C LEU A 94 -4.72 -13.80 36.12
N ALA A 95 -3.99 -13.70 37.26
CA ALA A 95 -4.60 -13.39 38.53
C ALA A 95 -5.38 -12.06 38.49
N GLY A 96 -6.52 -12.00 39.18
CA GLY A 96 -7.33 -10.79 39.28
C GLY A 96 -8.30 -10.54 38.17
N LEU A 97 -8.41 -11.44 37.16
CA LEU A 97 -9.45 -11.41 36.12
C LEU A 97 -10.56 -12.42 36.44
N GLU A 98 -11.77 -12.08 36.04
CA GLU A 98 -12.89 -13.00 36.02
C GLU A 98 -12.69 -14.13 34.97
N GLU A 99 -13.39 -15.25 35.09
CA GLU A 99 -13.17 -16.39 34.20
C GLU A 99 -13.45 -16.09 32.73
N ASP A 100 -14.47 -15.30 32.44
CA ASP A 100 -14.79 -14.86 31.07
C ASP A 100 -13.66 -13.98 30.49
N GLU A 101 -13.15 -13.06 31.30
CA GLU A 101 -12.02 -12.19 30.93
C GLU A 101 -10.73 -13.00 30.71
N LYS A 102 -10.46 -14.01 31.55
CA LYS A 102 -9.33 -14.92 31.33
C LYS A 102 -9.47 -15.71 30.04
N ALA A 103 -10.68 -16.19 29.72
CA ALA A 103 -10.94 -16.90 28.47
C ALA A 103 -10.61 -16.06 27.25
N ASP A 104 -11.03 -14.79 27.23
CA ASP A 104 -10.76 -13.84 26.15
C ASP A 104 -9.26 -13.58 25.97
N VAL A 105 -8.55 -13.34 27.08
CA VAL A 105 -7.10 -13.08 27.09
C VAL A 105 -6.34 -14.30 26.58
N LEU A 106 -6.60 -15.49 27.13
CA LEU A 106 -5.87 -16.71 26.77
C LEU A 106 -6.11 -17.14 25.32
N GLU A 107 -7.33 -17.03 24.84
CA GLU A 107 -7.65 -17.33 23.43
C GLU A 107 -6.89 -16.38 22.49
N THR A 108 -6.86 -15.08 22.80
CA THR A 108 -6.18 -14.10 21.96
C THR A 108 -4.66 -14.26 22.03
N ALA A 109 -4.12 -14.53 23.23
CA ALA A 109 -2.69 -14.78 23.43
C ALA A 109 -2.22 -16.06 22.72
N TYR A 110 -3.03 -17.12 22.72
CA TYR A 110 -2.74 -18.34 21.97
C TYR A 110 -2.67 -18.07 20.46
N GLN A 111 -3.62 -17.31 19.91
CA GLN A 111 -3.58 -16.91 18.50
C GLN A 111 -2.37 -16.07 18.16
N TYR A 112 -1.91 -15.21 19.08
CA TYR A 112 -0.69 -14.43 18.89
C TYR A 112 0.56 -15.31 18.87
N VAL A 113 0.67 -16.32 19.76
CA VAL A 113 1.77 -17.30 19.74
C VAL A 113 1.80 -18.07 18.41
N GLN A 114 0.63 -18.46 17.89
CA GLN A 114 0.54 -19.10 16.58
C GLN A 114 0.95 -18.16 15.45
N TYR A 115 0.58 -16.86 15.55
CA TYR A 115 1.00 -15.86 14.57
C TYR A 115 2.52 -15.71 14.54
N GLN A 116 3.16 -15.55 15.72
CA GLN A 116 4.61 -15.42 15.84
C GLN A 116 5.35 -16.59 15.18
N TYR A 117 4.86 -17.82 15.34
CA TYR A 117 5.46 -18.99 14.70
C TYR A 117 5.36 -18.93 13.17
N VAL A 118 4.18 -18.57 12.64
CA VAL A 118 3.98 -18.44 11.19
C VAL A 118 4.79 -17.29 10.60
N ALA A 119 4.94 -16.19 11.34
CA ALA A 119 5.80 -15.06 10.98
C ALA A 119 7.30 -15.35 11.12
N LYS A 120 7.67 -16.56 11.60
CA LYS A 120 9.06 -16.98 11.89
C LYS A 120 9.75 -16.19 13.01
N ASP A 121 8.97 -15.55 13.88
CA ASP A 121 9.48 -14.85 15.08
C ASP A 121 9.75 -15.81 16.23
N LEU A 122 9.27 -17.06 16.16
CA LEU A 122 9.49 -18.11 17.15
C LEU A 122 10.02 -19.39 16.54
N GLU A 123 11.03 -19.97 17.18
CA GLU A 123 11.51 -21.30 16.90
C GLU A 123 10.47 -22.38 17.26
N LEU A 124 10.45 -23.51 16.54
CA LEU A 124 9.49 -24.58 16.73
C LEU A 124 9.40 -25.10 18.17
N LYS A 125 10.55 -25.22 18.85
CA LYS A 125 10.63 -25.68 20.25
C LYS A 125 9.90 -24.72 21.20
N GLU A 126 10.15 -23.42 21.02
CA GLU A 126 9.57 -22.35 21.82
C GLU A 126 8.05 -22.22 21.53
N TYR A 127 7.68 -22.30 20.27
CA TYR A 127 6.28 -22.33 19.85
C TYR A 127 5.51 -23.47 20.52
N ARG A 128 6.03 -24.70 20.47
CA ARG A 128 5.40 -25.86 21.10
C ARG A 128 5.21 -25.66 22.60
N ARG A 129 6.24 -25.13 23.27
CA ARG A 129 6.18 -24.86 24.71
C ARG A 129 5.12 -23.82 25.06
N ARG A 130 5.13 -22.66 24.40
CA ARG A 130 4.17 -21.57 24.66
C ARG A 130 2.75 -21.98 24.31
N SER A 131 2.57 -22.65 23.18
CA SER A 131 1.25 -23.17 22.76
C SER A 131 0.70 -24.16 23.77
N PHE A 132 1.52 -25.11 24.25
CA PHE A 132 1.08 -26.07 25.25
C PHE A 132 0.68 -25.37 26.57
N GLN A 133 1.50 -24.43 27.04
CA GLN A 133 1.19 -23.71 28.28
C GLN A 133 -0.09 -22.87 28.18
N SER A 134 -0.27 -22.14 27.08
CA SER A 134 -1.49 -21.35 26.87
C SER A 134 -2.74 -22.21 26.72
N LEU A 135 -2.64 -23.34 26.01
CA LEU A 135 -3.76 -24.29 25.87
C LEU A 135 -4.10 -24.97 27.19
N LYS A 136 -3.07 -25.34 28.00
CA LYS A 136 -3.29 -25.90 29.33
C LYS A 136 -4.05 -24.89 30.20
N ALA A 137 -3.56 -23.64 30.31
CA ALA A 137 -4.24 -22.61 31.07
C ALA A 137 -5.68 -22.37 30.56
N ARG A 138 -5.86 -22.38 29.24
CA ARG A 138 -7.20 -22.24 28.62
C ARG A 138 -8.14 -23.39 28.95
N SER A 139 -7.63 -24.63 29.02
CA SER A 139 -8.43 -25.83 29.32
C SER A 139 -8.95 -25.89 30.77
N GLU A 140 -8.34 -25.13 31.66
CA GLU A 140 -8.78 -25.01 33.06
C GLU A 140 -9.99 -24.07 33.23
N ILE A 141 -10.40 -23.35 32.13
CA ILE A 141 -11.50 -22.40 32.14
C ILE A 141 -12.65 -22.96 31.32
N SER A 142 -13.81 -23.13 31.95
CA SER A 142 -15.01 -23.68 31.30
C SER A 142 -15.78 -22.67 30.46
N ARG A 143 -15.42 -21.40 30.51
CA ARG A 143 -16.11 -20.31 29.80
C ARG A 143 -15.68 -20.22 28.32
N VAL A 144 -16.62 -19.79 27.46
CA VAL A 144 -16.36 -19.52 26.05
C VAL A 144 -15.96 -18.04 25.90
N PRO A 145 -14.96 -17.71 25.07
CA PRO A 145 -14.61 -16.32 24.81
C PRO A 145 -15.79 -15.50 24.29
N HIS A 146 -15.97 -14.28 24.81
CA HIS A 146 -17.07 -13.38 24.47
C HIS A 146 -16.62 -12.27 23.52
N PHE A 147 -16.16 -12.67 22.34
CA PHE A 147 -15.88 -11.67 21.30
C PHE A 147 -17.08 -11.49 20.39
N ALA A 148 -17.44 -10.23 20.16
CA ALA A 148 -18.33 -9.92 19.05
C ALA A 148 -17.75 -10.47 17.73
N GLU A 149 -18.62 -10.82 16.81
CA GLU A 149 -18.21 -11.29 15.51
C GLU A 149 -17.37 -10.21 14.81
N HIS A 150 -16.22 -10.61 14.26
CA HIS A 150 -15.35 -9.66 13.56
C HIS A 150 -16.06 -9.22 12.29
N ASP A 151 -16.41 -7.95 12.20
CA ASP A 151 -16.92 -7.38 10.96
C ASP A 151 -15.87 -7.61 9.85
N ALA A 152 -16.28 -8.36 8.86
CA ALA A 152 -15.44 -8.71 7.72
C ALA A 152 -15.02 -7.47 6.90
N GLY A 153 -15.64 -6.32 7.19
CA GLY A 153 -15.48 -5.12 6.38
C GLY A 153 -16.09 -5.29 4.99
N ARG A 154 -15.76 -4.40 4.11
CA ARG A 154 -16.27 -4.43 2.74
C ARG A 154 -15.43 -5.37 1.87
N PRO A 155 -16.04 -6.23 1.05
CA PRO A 155 -15.29 -7.16 0.22
C PRO A 155 -14.36 -6.46 -0.79
N PRO A 156 -13.12 -6.94 -0.99
CA PRO A 156 -12.13 -6.31 -1.88
C PRO A 156 -12.64 -6.04 -3.30
N GLU A 157 -13.43 -6.94 -3.85
CA GLU A 157 -13.99 -6.82 -5.19
C GLU A 157 -15.05 -5.74 -5.36
N THR A 158 -15.46 -5.08 -4.27
CA THR A 158 -16.38 -3.94 -4.32
C THR A 158 -15.67 -2.59 -4.35
N GLY A 159 -14.33 -2.58 -4.27
CA GLY A 159 -13.48 -1.40 -4.45
C GLY A 159 -13.44 -0.89 -5.88
N HIS A 160 -12.79 0.25 -6.11
CA HIS A 160 -12.60 0.83 -7.45
C HIS A 160 -11.87 -0.14 -8.40
N ASP A 161 -11.95 0.12 -9.69
CA ASP A 161 -11.24 -0.68 -10.68
C ASP A 161 -9.74 -0.33 -10.71
N SER A 162 -8.89 -1.23 -11.20
CA SER A 162 -7.45 -1.15 -10.97
C SER A 162 -6.71 -0.22 -11.93
N MET A 163 -7.23 -0.05 -13.15
CA MET A 163 -6.70 0.91 -14.10
C MET A 163 -7.14 2.33 -13.76
N ARG A 164 -6.28 3.32 -14.01
CA ARG A 164 -6.59 4.72 -13.73
C ARG A 164 -6.15 5.63 -14.88
N ALA A 165 -7.08 6.46 -15.35
CA ALA A 165 -6.78 7.64 -16.16
C ALA A 165 -6.97 8.90 -15.31
N VAL A 166 -6.12 9.92 -15.52
CA VAL A 166 -6.19 11.21 -14.87
C VAL A 166 -6.17 12.31 -15.93
N ILE A 167 -7.01 13.31 -15.77
CA ILE A 167 -6.95 14.56 -16.52
C ILE A 167 -6.78 15.67 -15.52
N GLY A 168 -5.74 16.48 -15.67
CA GLY A 168 -5.40 17.56 -14.75
C GLY A 168 -5.00 18.85 -15.44
N THR A 169 -5.07 19.91 -14.68
CA THR A 169 -4.53 21.22 -15.05
C THR A 169 -3.84 21.84 -13.86
N GLY A 170 -2.81 22.59 -14.11
CA GLY A 170 -2.01 23.20 -13.04
C GLY A 170 -1.05 24.26 -13.52
N GLY A 171 -0.20 24.67 -12.61
CA GLY A 171 0.89 25.61 -12.86
C GLY A 171 2.20 25.10 -12.27
N ARG A 172 3.30 25.28 -12.98
CA ARG A 172 4.66 24.98 -12.53
C ARG A 172 5.55 26.20 -12.78
N ASN A 173 6.05 26.80 -11.70
CA ASN A 173 6.86 28.03 -11.75
C ASN A 173 6.18 29.15 -12.58
N GLY A 174 4.85 29.30 -12.44
CA GLY A 174 4.07 30.29 -13.18
C GLY A 174 3.71 29.88 -14.62
N GLU A 175 4.14 28.74 -15.12
CA GLU A 175 3.79 28.22 -16.44
C GLU A 175 2.60 27.26 -16.31
N ALA A 176 1.50 27.53 -17.03
CA ALA A 176 0.31 26.70 -17.06
C ALA A 176 0.56 25.40 -17.85
N PHE A 177 -0.06 24.30 -17.40
CA PHE A 177 -0.02 23.02 -18.10
C PHE A 177 -1.32 22.26 -18.00
N GLN A 178 -1.54 21.37 -18.98
CA GLN A 178 -2.52 20.28 -18.92
C GLN A 178 -1.78 18.95 -18.80
N GLU A 179 -2.36 18.01 -18.06
CA GLU A 179 -1.74 16.72 -17.80
C GLU A 179 -2.71 15.58 -18.02
N ILE A 180 -2.21 14.52 -18.64
CA ILE A 180 -2.88 13.24 -18.75
C ILE A 180 -1.98 12.19 -18.14
N GLN A 181 -2.54 11.37 -17.22
CA GLN A 181 -1.85 10.21 -16.68
C GLN A 181 -2.62 8.95 -17.05
N TYR A 182 -1.86 7.87 -17.24
CA TYR A 182 -2.41 6.53 -17.39
C TYR A 182 -1.62 5.55 -16.54
N ARG A 183 -2.32 4.83 -15.67
CA ARG A 183 -1.78 3.76 -14.82
C ARG A 183 -2.53 2.47 -15.11
N PRO A 184 -1.89 1.44 -15.67
CA PRO A 184 -2.54 0.15 -15.97
C PRO A 184 -2.87 -0.69 -14.72
N ALA A 185 -2.16 -0.48 -13.60
CA ALA A 185 -2.39 -1.16 -12.33
C ALA A 185 -1.73 -0.33 -11.22
N TYR A 186 -2.14 -0.30 -10.10
CA TYR A 186 -2.97 -0.97 -9.15
C TYR A 186 -3.75 0.06 -8.30
N HIS A 187 -3.07 0.70 -7.27
CA HIS A 187 -3.66 1.53 -6.24
C HIS A 187 -2.62 2.52 -5.69
N SER A 188 -3.02 3.77 -5.42
CA SER A 188 -2.19 4.78 -4.76
C SER A 188 -2.73 5.11 -3.37
N LEU A 189 -1.88 5.64 -2.48
CA LEU A 189 -2.27 6.00 -1.10
C LEU A 189 -3.47 6.94 -1.02
N THR A 190 -3.67 7.80 -2.03
CA THR A 190 -4.78 8.76 -2.08
C THR A 190 -5.95 8.29 -2.95
N ASP A 191 -5.90 7.08 -3.51
CA ASP A 191 -7.06 6.42 -4.10
C ASP A 191 -7.99 5.89 -3.00
N ASP A 192 -9.21 5.46 -3.33
CA ASP A 192 -10.15 4.94 -2.34
C ASP A 192 -9.67 3.60 -1.77
N ASN A 193 -9.40 3.55 -0.47
CA ASN A 193 -8.95 2.33 0.21
C ASN A 193 -10.01 1.25 0.34
N TYR A 194 -11.24 1.52 -0.12
CA TYR A 194 -12.30 0.54 -0.08
C TYR A 194 -11.93 -0.70 -0.91
N GLY A 195 -11.81 -1.83 -0.25
CA GLY A 195 -11.39 -3.09 -0.88
C GLY A 195 -9.88 -3.25 -1.06
N PHE A 196 -9.08 -2.24 -0.73
CA PHE A 196 -7.62 -2.29 -0.79
C PHE A 196 -7.01 -2.27 0.61
N LEU A 197 -5.75 -2.69 0.69
CA LEU A 197 -5.01 -2.61 1.94
C LEU A 197 -4.64 -1.15 2.22
N ARG A 198 -5.22 -0.60 3.27
CA ARG A 198 -4.95 0.77 3.68
C ARG A 198 -3.47 0.99 3.96
N GLY A 199 -2.93 2.09 3.46
CA GLY A 199 -1.51 2.42 3.58
C GLY A 199 -0.60 1.69 2.59
N ALA A 200 -1.16 0.90 1.66
CA ALA A 200 -0.42 0.29 0.58
C ALA A 200 -0.58 1.08 -0.72
N GLU A 201 0.53 1.26 -1.41
CA GLU A 201 0.57 1.79 -2.77
C GLU A 201 1.35 0.83 -3.65
N ILE A 202 0.80 0.52 -4.81
CA ILE A 202 1.46 -0.25 -5.85
C ILE A 202 1.10 0.37 -7.19
N ASN A 203 2.08 0.95 -7.87
CA ASN A 203 1.94 1.53 -9.19
C ASN A 203 2.90 0.83 -10.16
N PHE A 204 2.41 0.48 -11.33
CA PHE A 204 3.22 -0.04 -12.42
C PHE A 204 2.94 0.73 -13.69
N LEU A 205 4.00 1.08 -14.44
CA LEU A 205 3.95 1.71 -15.76
C LEU A 205 3.03 2.96 -15.80
N ASN A 206 3.03 3.76 -14.69
CA ASN A 206 2.24 4.98 -14.65
C ASN A 206 2.92 6.06 -15.48
N ALA A 207 2.36 6.36 -16.64
CA ALA A 207 2.87 7.37 -17.56
C ALA A 207 2.16 8.72 -17.35
N THR A 208 2.94 9.79 -17.32
CA THR A 208 2.46 11.17 -17.18
C THR A 208 2.89 11.98 -18.41
N LEU A 209 1.92 12.39 -19.22
CA LEU A 209 2.11 13.30 -20.34
C LEU A 209 1.65 14.69 -19.94
N ARG A 210 2.44 15.71 -20.27
CA ARG A 210 2.15 17.09 -19.93
C ARG A 210 2.31 17.99 -21.14
N HIS A 211 1.32 18.84 -21.38
CA HIS A 211 1.36 19.91 -22.37
C HIS A 211 1.54 21.24 -21.64
N TYR A 212 2.56 22.01 -22.01
CA TYR A 212 2.85 23.34 -21.47
C TYR A 212 2.34 24.41 -22.44
N ASP A 213 1.38 25.23 -21.99
CA ASP A 213 0.68 26.19 -22.84
C ASP A 213 1.63 27.25 -23.42
N ASN A 214 2.53 27.78 -22.59
CA ASN A 214 3.43 28.88 -23.02
C ASN A 214 4.44 28.43 -24.08
N ARG A 215 4.78 27.15 -24.12
CA ARG A 215 5.79 26.58 -25.04
C ARG A 215 5.19 25.80 -26.18
N ASP A 216 3.87 25.61 -26.18
CA ASP A 216 3.15 24.73 -27.11
C ASP A 216 3.86 23.36 -27.27
N LYS A 217 4.23 22.77 -26.11
CA LYS A 217 5.07 21.56 -26.08
C LYS A 217 4.47 20.47 -25.22
N THR A 218 4.26 19.32 -25.83
CA THR A 218 3.88 18.09 -25.11
C THR A 218 5.09 17.24 -24.84
N VAL A 219 5.22 16.77 -23.58
CA VAL A 219 6.36 15.98 -23.13
C VAL A 219 5.91 14.82 -22.26
N LEU A 220 6.68 13.74 -22.25
CA LEU A 220 6.60 12.72 -21.21
C LEU A 220 7.24 13.34 -19.95
N GLN A 221 6.42 13.68 -18.94
CA GLN A 221 6.93 14.29 -17.72
C GLN A 221 7.55 13.24 -16.80
N LYS A 222 6.90 12.06 -16.70
CA LYS A 222 7.34 10.97 -15.86
C LYS A 222 6.81 9.63 -16.36
N LEU A 223 7.60 8.58 -16.16
CA LEU A 223 7.19 7.19 -16.31
C LEU A 223 7.62 6.42 -15.08
N ASP A 224 6.68 6.14 -14.17
CA ASP A 224 6.93 5.23 -13.06
C ASP A 224 6.93 3.80 -13.59
N LEU A 225 8.07 3.14 -13.59
CA LEU A 225 8.20 1.73 -13.98
C LEU A 225 7.64 0.83 -12.88
N VAL A 226 8.01 1.12 -11.64
CA VAL A 226 7.47 0.52 -10.43
C VAL A 226 7.49 1.53 -9.29
N GLY A 227 6.39 1.60 -8.55
CA GLY A 227 6.27 2.38 -7.32
C GLY A 227 5.53 1.54 -6.28
N ILE A 228 6.21 1.19 -5.19
CA ILE A 228 5.64 0.46 -4.07
C ILE A 228 5.91 1.26 -2.81
N LYS A 229 4.87 1.56 -2.04
CA LYS A 229 4.99 2.17 -0.71
C LYS A 229 4.03 1.46 0.23
N SER A 230 4.54 1.00 1.36
CA SER A 230 3.75 0.34 2.39
C SER A 230 3.90 1.07 3.70
N LEU A 231 2.83 1.71 4.14
CA LEU A 231 2.70 2.32 5.45
C LEU A 231 2.00 1.32 6.35
N SER A 232 2.74 0.69 7.24
CA SER A 232 2.22 -0.34 8.15
C SER A 232 2.35 0.14 9.57
N PRO A 233 1.24 0.58 10.22
CA PRO A 233 1.32 1.10 11.58
C PRO A 233 1.85 0.07 12.56
N ALA A 234 2.91 0.48 13.28
CA ALA A 234 3.46 -0.27 14.38
C ALA A 234 2.58 -0.12 15.63
N ASP A 235 2.40 -1.19 16.35
CA ASP A 235 1.75 -1.21 17.65
C ASP A 235 2.56 -2.04 18.66
N LEU A 236 2.09 -2.15 19.88
CA LEU A 236 2.80 -2.88 20.93
C LEU A 236 2.88 -4.40 20.70
N MET A 237 2.08 -4.94 19.77
CA MET A 237 2.06 -6.36 19.42
C MET A 237 2.83 -6.64 18.13
N PHE A 238 2.67 -5.74 17.17
CA PHE A 238 3.19 -5.91 15.83
C PHE A 238 4.07 -4.71 15.47
N LEU A 239 5.31 -4.99 15.07
CA LEU A 239 6.28 -3.99 14.63
C LEU A 239 6.57 -4.19 13.13
N PRO A 240 5.57 -4.02 12.26
CA PRO A 240 5.80 -4.14 10.84
C PRO A 240 6.70 -3.01 10.37
N THR A 241 7.60 -3.32 9.45
CA THR A 241 8.42 -2.32 8.78
C THR A 241 7.61 -1.68 7.65
N SER A 242 7.57 -0.36 7.62
CA SER A 242 7.12 0.38 6.44
C SER A 242 8.26 0.44 5.43
N TYR A 243 7.96 0.38 4.14
CA TYR A 243 8.99 0.39 3.11
C TYR A 243 8.54 1.10 1.83
N THR A 244 9.50 1.50 1.02
CA THR A 244 9.29 2.08 -0.30
C THR A 244 10.29 1.54 -1.30
N ILE A 245 9.83 1.27 -2.51
CA ILE A 245 10.63 0.89 -3.67
C ILE A 245 10.10 1.69 -4.84
N MET A 246 10.95 2.40 -5.55
CA MET A 246 10.57 3.18 -6.72
C MET A 246 11.65 3.07 -7.79
N ALA A 247 11.23 2.88 -9.01
CA ALA A 247 12.06 3.03 -10.19
C ALA A 247 11.25 3.83 -11.22
N ASP A 248 11.80 4.94 -11.67
CA ASP A 248 11.14 5.82 -12.63
C ASP A 248 12.10 6.46 -13.62
N ILE A 249 11.53 7.00 -14.68
CA ILE A 249 12.19 7.90 -15.62
C ILE A 249 11.48 9.25 -15.48
N GLU A 250 12.18 10.26 -15.02
CA GLU A 250 11.63 11.60 -14.82
C GLU A 250 12.38 12.63 -15.67
N ARG A 251 11.62 13.59 -16.19
CA ARG A 251 12.18 14.73 -16.89
C ARG A 251 12.73 15.71 -15.88
N VAL A 252 14.01 16.01 -15.99
CA VAL A 252 14.74 16.93 -15.12
C VAL A 252 15.38 18.04 -15.92
N TYR A 253 15.53 19.18 -15.27
CA TYR A 253 16.18 20.36 -15.83
C TYR A 253 17.62 20.45 -15.30
N ASP A 254 18.57 20.64 -16.21
CA ASP A 254 19.96 20.92 -15.86
C ASP A 254 20.20 22.42 -15.92
N PRO A 255 20.41 23.09 -14.78
CA PRO A 255 20.58 24.53 -14.74
C PRO A 255 21.92 25.01 -15.33
N GLN A 256 22.91 24.13 -15.50
CA GLN A 256 24.20 24.47 -16.09
C GLN A 256 24.13 24.58 -17.61
N THR A 257 23.41 23.69 -18.22
CA THR A 257 23.29 23.62 -19.68
C THR A 257 21.97 24.25 -20.18
N GLU A 258 21.08 24.67 -19.28
CA GLU A 258 19.73 25.14 -19.57
C GLU A 258 18.91 24.15 -20.43
N LYS A 259 19.26 22.87 -20.35
CA LYS A 259 18.60 21.81 -21.10
C LYS A 259 17.75 20.94 -20.20
N GLU A 260 16.73 20.37 -20.79
CA GLU A 260 15.91 19.36 -20.15
C GLU A 260 16.27 17.99 -20.72
N GLY A 261 16.36 17.00 -19.85
CA GLY A 261 16.64 15.62 -20.22
C GLY A 261 15.92 14.66 -19.31
N TYR A 262 16.18 13.38 -19.47
CA TYR A 262 15.60 12.33 -18.67
C TYR A 262 16.64 11.70 -17.76
N ALA A 263 16.26 11.47 -16.50
CA ALA A 263 17.01 10.67 -15.56
C ALA A 263 16.23 9.43 -15.17
N PHE A 264 16.91 8.29 -15.12
CA PHE A 264 16.42 7.09 -14.49
C PHE A 264 16.73 7.19 -12.99
N ASN A 265 15.73 7.01 -12.14
CA ASN A 265 15.84 7.08 -10.70
C ASN A 265 15.48 5.75 -10.06
N LEU A 266 16.22 5.40 -9.01
CA LEU A 266 15.95 4.25 -8.15
C LEU A 266 15.93 4.73 -6.69
N LYS A 267 14.90 4.31 -5.94
CA LYS A 267 14.75 4.56 -4.50
C LYS A 267 14.36 3.27 -3.81
N VAL A 268 15.08 2.91 -2.75
CA VAL A 268 14.73 1.79 -1.87
C VAL A 268 14.87 2.26 -0.43
N GLY A 269 13.84 2.09 0.36
CA GLY A 269 13.85 2.59 1.73
C GLY A 269 12.98 1.80 2.69
N GLY A 270 13.20 2.06 3.98
CA GLY A 270 12.44 1.49 5.07
C GLY A 270 12.24 2.47 6.20
N GLY A 271 11.28 2.18 7.06
CA GLY A 271 10.96 3.06 8.17
C GLY A 271 9.84 2.54 9.04
N LEU A 272 9.27 3.44 9.82
CA LEU A 272 8.20 3.14 10.75
C LEU A 272 7.00 4.05 10.50
N THR A 273 5.82 3.51 10.73
CA THR A 273 4.55 4.25 10.73
C THR A 273 3.88 4.09 12.08
N TYR A 274 3.29 5.16 12.57
CA TYR A 274 2.50 5.19 13.79
C TYR A 274 1.08 5.68 13.50
N ALA A 275 0.08 4.96 13.97
CA ALA A 275 -1.30 5.42 13.96
C ALA A 275 -1.54 6.31 15.19
N LEU A 276 -1.77 7.60 14.98
CA LEU A 276 -2.19 8.53 16.03
C LEU A 276 -3.66 8.30 16.38
N THR A 277 -4.48 8.12 15.36
CA THR A 277 -5.87 7.63 15.44
C THR A 277 -6.08 6.52 14.40
N ASP A 278 -7.28 5.95 14.35
CA ASP A 278 -7.61 4.98 13.29
C ASP A 278 -7.51 5.66 11.90
N GLU A 279 -7.77 6.96 11.79
CA GLU A 279 -7.78 7.70 10.51
C GLU A 279 -6.45 8.39 10.19
N LEU A 280 -5.65 8.77 11.19
CA LEU A 280 -4.47 9.62 11.05
C LEU A 280 -3.19 8.87 11.42
N TRP A 281 -2.28 8.75 10.45
CA TRP A 281 -0.98 8.09 10.62
C TRP A 281 0.16 9.05 10.35
N VAL A 282 1.25 8.88 11.08
CA VAL A 282 2.52 9.57 10.84
C VAL A 282 3.60 8.54 10.53
N TYR A 283 4.55 8.89 9.68
CA TYR A 283 5.62 7.98 9.33
C TYR A 283 6.95 8.70 9.15
N ALA A 284 8.03 7.95 9.31
CA ALA A 284 9.39 8.37 8.99
C ALA A 284 10.11 7.23 8.28
N MET A 285 10.83 7.55 7.22
CA MET A 285 11.57 6.61 6.39
C MET A 285 12.96 7.13 6.06
N ASN A 286 13.92 6.22 5.95
CA ASN A 286 15.21 6.46 5.32
C ASN A 286 15.29 5.67 4.02
N SER A 287 15.99 6.20 3.03
CA SER A 287 16.06 5.60 1.70
C SER A 287 17.44 5.77 1.08
N LEU A 288 17.82 4.80 0.27
CA LEU A 288 18.95 4.88 -0.65
C LEU A 288 18.42 5.33 -2.01
N TYR A 289 19.16 6.21 -2.65
CA TYR A 289 18.88 6.76 -3.96
C TYR A 289 19.99 6.45 -4.94
N GLY A 290 19.63 6.22 -6.18
CA GLY A 290 20.51 6.22 -7.32
C GLY A 290 19.84 6.93 -8.48
N SER A 291 20.60 7.70 -9.25
CA SER A 291 20.10 8.34 -10.47
C SER A 291 21.16 8.24 -11.57
N TYR A 292 20.68 8.04 -12.80
CA TYR A 292 21.49 8.00 -13.99
C TYR A 292 20.82 8.79 -15.13
N GLY A 293 21.62 9.65 -15.79
CA GLY A 293 21.14 10.42 -16.93
C GLY A 293 22.28 11.14 -17.62
N GLY A 294 22.54 10.86 -18.90
CA GLY A 294 23.70 11.33 -19.65
C GLY A 294 23.77 12.86 -19.88
N PHE A 295 22.84 13.63 -19.34
CA PHE A 295 22.86 15.08 -19.32
C PHE A 295 23.13 15.65 -17.90
N LEU A 296 23.11 14.76 -16.87
CA LEU A 296 23.42 15.16 -15.50
C LEU A 296 24.93 15.41 -15.33
N PRO A 297 25.32 16.35 -14.45
CA PRO A 297 26.73 16.45 -14.05
C PRO A 297 27.22 15.10 -13.52
N HIS A 298 28.27 14.54 -14.14
CA HIS A 298 28.82 13.21 -13.86
C HIS A 298 27.93 12.00 -14.22
N ASP A 299 26.87 12.19 -15.05
CA ASP A 299 25.96 11.16 -15.56
C ASP A 299 25.23 10.34 -14.50
N GLN A 300 25.71 10.29 -13.27
CA GLN A 300 25.14 9.50 -12.18
C GLN A 300 25.45 10.09 -10.81
N TRP A 301 24.55 9.80 -9.87
CA TRP A 301 24.79 10.09 -8.46
C TRP A 301 24.08 9.04 -7.59
N ALA A 302 24.56 8.91 -6.35
CA ALA A 302 23.92 8.13 -5.30
C ALA A 302 23.69 9.01 -4.08
N GLY A 303 22.74 8.63 -3.22
CA GLY A 303 22.41 9.44 -2.04
C GLY A 303 21.66 8.68 -0.97
N ILE A 304 21.51 9.35 0.16
CA ILE A 304 20.70 8.91 1.28
C ILE A 304 19.63 9.96 1.52
N GLY A 305 18.38 9.53 1.62
CA GLY A 305 17.25 10.39 1.90
C GLY A 305 16.56 10.07 3.22
N PHE A 306 15.97 11.09 3.80
CA PHE A 306 15.10 11.01 4.97
C PHE A 306 13.78 11.67 4.63
N ALA A 307 12.69 10.93 4.83
CA ALA A 307 11.34 11.41 4.60
C ALA A 307 10.51 11.27 5.88
N GLY A 308 9.66 12.26 6.11
CA GLY A 308 8.63 12.22 7.12
C GLY A 308 7.30 12.68 6.56
N GLY A 309 6.21 12.07 6.98
CA GLY A 309 4.92 12.41 6.42
C GLY A 309 3.74 12.08 7.29
N VAL A 310 2.60 12.58 6.85
CA VAL A 310 1.28 12.36 7.44
C VAL A 310 0.37 11.76 6.37
N TYR A 311 -0.28 10.69 6.72
CA TYR A 311 -1.32 10.05 5.91
C TYR A 311 -2.62 10.04 6.69
N ALA A 312 -3.71 10.50 6.07
CA ALA A 312 -5.03 10.49 6.68
C ALA A 312 -6.08 9.92 5.72
N ASP A 313 -7.00 9.13 6.28
CA ASP A 313 -8.13 8.53 5.58
C ASP A 313 -9.41 8.72 6.39
N PHE A 314 -10.22 9.67 5.95
CA PHE A 314 -11.52 10.01 6.51
C PHE A 314 -12.67 9.43 5.66
N GLY A 315 -12.49 8.24 5.11
CA GLY A 315 -13.45 7.57 4.25
C GLY A 315 -13.47 8.14 2.84
N ARG A 316 -14.28 9.16 2.57
CA ARG A 316 -14.31 9.79 1.23
C ARG A 316 -13.12 10.72 0.97
N TRP A 317 -12.46 11.23 2.01
CA TRP A 317 -11.32 12.13 1.92
C TRP A 317 -10.04 11.43 2.31
N ARG A 318 -9.02 11.59 1.51
CA ARG A 318 -7.66 11.13 1.80
C ARG A 318 -6.68 12.27 1.65
N LEU A 319 -5.73 12.32 2.56
CA LEU A 319 -4.70 13.34 2.61
C LEU A 319 -3.33 12.65 2.75
N LEU A 320 -2.37 13.10 2.00
CA LEU A 320 -0.97 12.71 2.12
C LEU A 320 -0.10 13.95 2.08
N ALA A 321 0.71 14.16 3.10
CA ALA A 321 1.73 15.21 3.11
C ALA A 321 3.08 14.59 3.47
N GLU A 322 4.12 14.94 2.73
CA GLU A 322 5.47 14.39 2.92
C GLU A 322 6.51 15.51 2.75
N ALA A 323 7.50 15.50 3.62
CA ALA A 323 8.74 16.26 3.47
C ALA A 323 9.90 15.27 3.33
N GLU A 324 10.79 15.50 2.37
CA GLU A 324 11.93 14.64 2.07
C GLU A 324 13.17 15.46 1.82
N LYS A 325 14.30 15.05 2.41
CA LYS A 325 15.63 15.59 2.14
C LYS A 325 16.54 14.50 1.66
N VAL A 326 17.22 14.72 0.54
CA VAL A 326 18.22 13.82 -0.03
C VAL A 326 19.58 14.47 0.05
N PHE A 327 20.55 13.74 0.60
CA PHE A 327 21.98 14.04 0.62
C PHE A 327 22.64 13.18 -0.44
N ALA A 328 23.16 13.81 -1.46
CA ALA A 328 23.75 13.11 -2.62
C ALA A 328 25.27 13.22 -2.65
N THR A 329 25.91 12.29 -3.34
CA THR A 329 27.36 12.28 -3.60
C THR A 329 27.81 13.49 -4.44
N SER A 330 26.88 14.08 -5.18
CA SER A 330 27.05 15.35 -5.88
C SER A 330 26.21 16.42 -5.20
N HIS A 331 26.80 17.53 -4.77
CA HIS A 331 26.07 18.67 -4.19
C HIS A 331 24.97 19.20 -5.11
N PHE A 332 25.14 19.05 -6.41
CA PHE A 332 24.13 19.40 -7.41
C PHE A 332 22.85 18.58 -7.31
N ALA A 333 22.96 17.32 -6.83
CA ALA A 333 21.84 16.41 -6.72
C ALA A 333 21.19 16.40 -5.34
N GLU A 334 21.69 17.22 -4.39
CA GLU A 334 20.99 17.40 -3.13
C GLU A 334 19.61 18.01 -3.38
N SER A 335 18.60 17.40 -2.78
CA SER A 335 17.24 17.86 -2.98
C SER A 335 16.47 17.95 -1.67
N MET A 336 15.52 18.89 -1.67
CA MET A 336 14.51 19.00 -0.62
C MET A 336 13.15 19.12 -1.28
N LYS A 337 12.23 18.26 -0.86
CA LYS A 337 10.89 18.15 -1.44
C LYS A 337 9.84 18.23 -0.35
N TYR A 338 8.84 19.05 -0.58
CA TYR A 338 7.59 19.07 0.16
C TYR A 338 6.46 18.74 -0.82
N SER A 339 5.59 17.86 -0.44
CA SER A 339 4.42 17.52 -1.24
C SER A 339 3.20 17.32 -0.36
N ALA A 340 2.07 17.74 -0.87
CA ALA A 340 0.77 17.50 -0.25
C ALA A 340 -0.25 17.15 -1.33
N GLU A 341 -1.06 16.15 -1.08
CA GLU A 341 -2.15 15.76 -1.95
C GLU A 341 -3.40 15.49 -1.12
N ALA A 342 -4.53 16.05 -1.57
CA ALA A 342 -5.85 15.78 -1.04
C ALA A 342 -6.71 15.20 -2.15
N ALA A 343 -7.42 14.11 -1.88
CA ALA A 343 -8.34 13.50 -2.82
C ALA A 343 -9.70 13.21 -2.18
N VAL A 344 -10.76 13.39 -2.95
CA VAL A 344 -12.13 13.06 -2.54
C VAL A 344 -12.76 12.11 -3.55
N SER A 345 -13.24 10.96 -3.07
CA SER A 345 -14.00 10.02 -3.88
C SER A 345 -15.40 10.58 -4.16
N MET A 346 -15.72 10.80 -5.42
CA MET A 346 -17.03 11.28 -5.87
C MET A 346 -17.97 10.09 -6.06
N THR A 347 -17.49 9.05 -6.71
CA THR A 347 -18.15 7.76 -6.88
C THR A 347 -17.15 6.63 -6.60
N ARG A 348 -17.56 5.38 -6.79
CA ARG A 348 -16.65 4.22 -6.71
C ARG A 348 -15.45 4.37 -7.66
N ASN A 349 -15.69 4.87 -8.87
CA ASN A 349 -14.73 4.90 -9.96
C ASN A 349 -14.34 6.32 -10.40
N THR A 350 -14.64 7.35 -9.59
CA THR A 350 -14.22 8.73 -9.87
C THR A 350 -13.78 9.45 -8.61
N ALA A 351 -12.72 10.25 -8.73
CA ALA A 351 -12.23 11.11 -7.65
C ALA A 351 -11.74 12.45 -8.19
N LEU A 352 -11.84 13.47 -7.35
CA LEU A 352 -11.21 14.78 -7.54
C LEU A 352 -9.97 14.84 -6.64
N ALA A 353 -8.86 15.33 -7.15
CA ALA A 353 -7.65 15.52 -6.36
C ALA A 353 -7.02 16.89 -6.59
N VAL A 354 -6.39 17.40 -5.55
CA VAL A 354 -5.59 18.63 -5.57
C VAL A 354 -4.23 18.28 -4.99
N SER A 355 -3.17 18.69 -5.65
CA SER A 355 -1.81 18.45 -5.19
C SER A 355 -0.98 19.73 -5.25
N TYR A 356 -0.04 19.84 -4.32
CA TYR A 356 0.99 20.85 -4.29
C TYR A 356 2.35 20.18 -4.09
N LYS A 357 3.37 20.68 -4.78
CA LYS A 357 4.75 20.23 -4.66
C LYS A 357 5.68 21.43 -4.71
N TYR A 358 6.51 21.56 -3.70
CA TYR A 358 7.69 22.42 -3.72
C TYR A 358 8.93 21.54 -3.64
N GLN A 359 9.86 21.74 -4.54
CA GLN A 359 11.09 20.94 -4.60
C GLN A 359 12.27 21.81 -5.01
N VAL A 360 13.34 21.74 -4.25
CA VAL A 360 14.68 22.23 -4.68
C VAL A 360 15.43 21.01 -5.19
N ASN A 361 15.79 21.03 -6.46
CA ASN A 361 16.51 19.92 -7.09
C ASN A 361 17.47 20.48 -8.16
N TYR A 362 18.69 19.99 -8.18
CA TYR A 362 19.75 20.48 -9.09
C TYR A 362 19.95 22.01 -9.04
N GLY A 363 19.79 22.63 -7.85
CA GLY A 363 19.89 24.07 -7.68
C GLY A 363 18.73 24.88 -8.29
N HIS A 364 17.63 24.20 -8.66
CA HIS A 364 16.46 24.83 -9.25
C HIS A 364 15.21 24.58 -8.39
N ASP A 365 14.44 25.65 -8.17
CA ASP A 365 13.20 25.57 -7.41
C ASP A 365 12.03 25.20 -8.33
N ILE A 366 11.26 24.22 -7.90
CA ILE A 366 10.04 23.81 -8.57
C ILE A 366 8.88 24.08 -7.61
N ASP A 367 7.98 24.96 -8.00
CA ASP A 367 6.71 25.24 -7.35
C ASP A 367 5.60 24.77 -8.29
N GLU A 368 4.82 23.79 -7.86
CA GLU A 368 3.83 23.15 -8.72
C GLU A 368 2.52 22.90 -7.96
N PHE A 369 1.43 23.36 -8.55
CA PHE A 369 0.07 23.10 -8.10
C PHE A 369 -0.74 22.45 -9.22
N MET A 370 -1.57 21.46 -8.91
CA MET A 370 -2.43 20.77 -9.87
C MET A 370 -3.78 20.40 -9.27
N THR A 371 -4.82 20.54 -10.07
CA THR A 371 -6.14 19.97 -9.82
C THR A 371 -6.43 18.91 -10.90
N SER A 372 -6.98 17.78 -10.51
CA SER A 372 -7.19 16.66 -11.41
C SER A 372 -8.43 15.83 -11.11
N LEU A 373 -9.01 15.28 -12.17
CA LEU A 373 -10.07 14.27 -12.12
C LEU A 373 -9.46 12.90 -12.40
N ARG A 374 -9.82 11.92 -11.60
CA ARG A 374 -9.37 10.52 -11.69
C ARG A 374 -10.54 9.63 -12.07
N PHE A 375 -10.30 8.75 -13.03
CA PHE A 375 -11.26 7.77 -13.51
C PHE A 375 -10.64 6.38 -13.37
N TYR A 376 -11.36 5.48 -12.73
CA TYR A 376 -10.94 4.08 -12.54
C TYR A 376 -11.80 3.16 -13.41
N PHE A 377 -11.19 2.16 -14.08
CA PHE A 377 -11.88 1.28 -15.03
C PHE A 377 -11.15 -0.06 -15.20
#